data_bb2a8775a717132b24e8e5ac270063a6
#
_entry.id   bb2a8775a717132b24e8e5ac270063a6
#
_cell.length_a   1.000
_cell.length_b   1.000
_cell.length_c   1.000
_cell.angle_alpha   90.00
_cell.angle_beta   90.00
_cell.angle_gamma   90.00
#
_symmetry.space_group_name_H-M   'P 1'
#
loop_
_entity.id
_entity.type
_entity.pdbx_description
1 polymer ?
#
loop_
_entity_poly.entity_id
_entity_poly.type
_entity_poly.pdbx_seq_one_letter_code
_entity_poly.pdbx_strand_id
1 'polypeptide(L)'
;ATYIWILSKNKPETHRERILLIDASKCCEARRRPIGNKRVDITESCRNLITQAYSEYRSAIFTKTLEDKKTVLTCKSKVLDAISLGYNKITVESPALDDDGNPIVKKGKPVADTSKRDTESVPLDEDVDAYFAREVLPYRPGAWIDKSKTKVGYEIPFTRTFYEYE
;
A
#
# COMPACT_ATOMS: atom_id res chain seq x y z
N ALA A 1 -4.77 7.08 14.64
CA ALA A 1 -4.43 7.93 13.49
C ALA A 1 -5.73 8.36 12.79
N THR A 2 -5.74 9.57 12.23
CA THR A 2 -6.87 10.09 11.43
C THR A 2 -6.39 10.27 10.00
N TYR A 3 -7.18 9.80 9.04
CA TYR A 3 -6.88 9.92 7.61
C TYR A 3 -7.97 10.74 6.93
N ILE A 4 -7.56 11.57 5.96
CA ILE A 4 -8.46 12.33 5.10
C ILE A 4 -8.30 11.78 3.67
N TRP A 5 -9.42 11.39 3.06
CA TRP A 5 -9.45 10.90 1.69
C TRP A 5 -10.03 11.98 0.78
N ILE A 6 -9.30 12.31 -0.28
CA ILE A 6 -9.76 13.23 -1.33
C ILE A 6 -9.85 12.43 -2.62
N LEU A 7 -11.07 12.23 -3.11
CA LEU A 7 -11.35 11.47 -4.32
C LEU A 7 -11.89 12.42 -5.40
N SER A 8 -11.31 12.38 -6.58
CA SER A 8 -11.72 13.19 -7.73
C SER A 8 -11.87 12.33 -8.98
N LYS A 9 -13.01 12.47 -9.68
CA LYS A 9 -13.22 11.87 -11.01
C LYS A 9 -12.60 12.73 -12.12
N ASN A 10 -12.43 14.02 -11.88
CA ASN A 10 -11.94 15.01 -12.87
C ASN A 10 -10.53 15.46 -12.50
N LYS A 11 -9.60 14.53 -12.45
CA LYS A 11 -8.19 14.88 -12.26
C LYS A 11 -7.63 15.58 -13.49
N PRO A 12 -6.77 16.59 -13.30
CA PRO A 12 -5.94 17.11 -14.39
C PRO A 12 -5.13 16.00 -15.06
N GLU A 13 -4.80 16.15 -16.32
CA GLU A 13 -4.03 15.14 -17.07
C GLU A 13 -2.71 14.78 -16.37
N THR A 14 -2.04 15.79 -15.81
CA THR A 14 -0.78 15.63 -15.05
C THR A 14 -0.91 14.82 -13.77
N HIS A 15 -2.12 14.64 -13.26
CA HIS A 15 -2.42 13.88 -12.03
C HIS A 15 -3.12 12.54 -12.32
N ARG A 16 -3.41 12.22 -13.59
CA ARG A 16 -3.98 10.93 -13.96
C ARG A 16 -3.05 9.80 -13.56
N GLU A 17 -3.66 8.70 -13.15
CA GLU A 17 -2.93 7.49 -12.72
C GLU A 17 -1.91 7.73 -11.60
N ARG A 18 -1.98 8.89 -10.92
CA ARG A 18 -1.11 9.24 -9.80
C ARG A 18 -1.91 9.43 -8.53
N ILE A 19 -1.24 9.12 -7.42
CA ILE A 19 -1.77 9.27 -6.07
C ILE A 19 -0.80 10.13 -5.28
N LEU A 20 -1.33 11.18 -4.64
CA LEU A 20 -0.58 12.00 -3.71
C LEU A 20 -0.84 11.50 -2.29
N LEU A 21 0.20 11.12 -1.58
CA LEU A 21 0.18 10.83 -0.15
C LEU A 21 0.82 11.98 0.61
N ILE A 22 0.19 12.38 1.71
CA ILE A 22 0.70 13.47 2.58
C ILE A 22 0.77 12.96 4.01
N ASP A 23 1.97 12.91 4.57
CA ASP A 23 2.19 12.66 5.99
C ASP A 23 2.32 14.00 6.74
N ALA A 24 1.29 14.32 7.50
CA ALA A 24 1.22 15.50 8.35
C ALA A 24 1.35 15.15 9.84
N SER A 25 1.87 13.98 10.19
CA SER A 25 1.98 13.53 11.59
C SER A 25 2.84 14.47 12.46
N LYS A 26 3.83 15.12 11.84
CA LYS A 26 4.68 16.14 12.49
C LYS A 26 4.23 17.58 12.19
N CYS A 27 3.04 17.75 11.61
CA CYS A 27 2.44 19.06 11.31
C CYS A 27 1.33 19.38 12.32
N CYS A 28 1.71 19.58 13.57
CA CYS A 28 0.82 19.91 14.66
C CYS A 28 1.55 20.73 15.73
N GLU A 29 0.79 21.49 16.51
CA GLU A 29 1.31 22.30 17.61
C GLU A 29 0.80 21.76 18.95
N ALA A 30 1.69 21.72 19.95
CA ALA A 30 1.32 21.29 21.29
C ALA A 30 0.31 22.25 21.94
N ARG A 31 -0.72 21.71 22.55
CA ARG A 31 -1.68 22.49 23.32
C ARG A 31 -1.08 22.89 24.66
N ARG A 32 -1.29 24.13 25.05
CA ARG A 32 -0.92 24.61 26.39
C ARG A 32 -1.65 23.85 27.50
N ARG A 33 -2.91 23.47 27.27
CA ARG A 33 -3.73 22.66 28.19
C ARG A 33 -4.42 21.56 27.40
N PRO A 34 -4.18 20.28 27.72
CA PRO A 34 -4.89 19.18 27.08
C PRO A 34 -6.39 19.22 27.35
N ILE A 35 -7.18 18.71 26.39
CA ILE A 35 -8.62 18.46 26.55
C ILE A 35 -8.81 16.95 26.43
N GLY A 36 -8.98 16.27 27.55
CA GLY A 36 -8.98 14.81 27.58
C GLY A 36 -7.66 14.26 26.99
N ASN A 37 -7.78 13.41 26.00
CA ASN A 37 -6.61 12.82 25.31
C ASN A 37 -6.03 13.71 24.20
N LYS A 38 -6.67 14.85 23.88
CA LYS A 38 -6.22 15.76 22.82
C LYS A 38 -5.09 16.64 23.34
N ARG A 39 -3.88 16.39 22.88
CA ARG A 39 -2.64 17.08 23.30
C ARG A 39 -2.09 18.05 22.26
N VAL A 40 -2.56 17.96 21.02
CA VAL A 40 -2.08 18.77 19.89
C VAL A 40 -3.25 19.38 19.12
N ASP A 41 -2.97 20.45 18.40
CA ASP A 41 -3.89 21.12 17.49
C ASP A 41 -3.28 21.22 16.09
N ILE A 42 -4.15 21.17 15.08
CA ILE A 42 -3.82 21.55 13.70
C ILE A 42 -4.19 23.02 13.56
N THR A 43 -3.22 23.89 13.73
CA THR A 43 -3.38 25.34 13.67
C THR A 43 -3.52 25.82 12.22
N GLU A 44 -3.70 27.13 12.03
CA GLU A 44 -3.71 27.73 10.70
C GLU A 44 -2.37 27.51 9.96
N SER A 45 -1.25 27.65 10.67
CA SER A 45 0.07 27.38 10.11
C SER A 45 0.20 25.94 9.60
N CYS A 46 -0.33 24.98 10.37
CA CYS A 46 -0.36 23.57 9.95
C CYS A 46 -1.23 23.37 8.70
N ARG A 47 -2.44 23.96 8.70
CA ARG A 47 -3.35 23.85 7.55
C ARG A 47 -2.74 24.43 6.28
N ASN A 48 -2.12 25.60 6.38
CA ASN A 48 -1.46 26.25 5.25
C ASN A 48 -0.33 25.37 4.67
N LEU A 49 0.48 24.76 5.53
CA LEU A 49 1.57 23.87 5.10
C LEU A 49 1.03 22.60 4.42
N ILE A 50 -0.03 21.99 4.97
CA ILE A 50 -0.67 20.82 4.36
C ILE A 50 -1.33 21.20 3.02
N THR A 51 -1.99 22.35 2.95
CA THR A 51 -2.62 22.85 1.71
C THR A 51 -1.56 23.14 0.64
N GLN A 52 -0.41 23.69 1.04
CA GLN A 52 0.73 23.88 0.14
C GLN A 52 1.20 22.54 -0.43
N ALA A 53 1.43 21.53 0.41
CA ALA A 53 1.85 20.20 -0.03
C ALA A 53 0.82 19.57 -0.99
N TYR A 54 -0.46 19.81 -0.75
CA TYR A 54 -1.54 19.33 -1.62
C TYR A 54 -1.55 20.06 -2.98
N SER A 55 -1.42 21.38 -2.98
CA SER A 55 -1.50 22.20 -4.21
C SER A 55 -0.28 22.04 -5.11
N GLU A 56 0.92 21.88 -4.53
CA GLU A 56 2.15 21.70 -5.31
C GLU A 56 2.24 20.31 -5.97
N TYR A 57 1.49 19.32 -5.48
CA TYR A 57 1.38 17.96 -6.04
C TYR A 57 2.72 17.35 -6.47
N ARG A 58 3.71 17.38 -5.59
CA ARG A 58 5.06 16.83 -5.83
C ARG A 58 5.59 16.10 -4.61
N SER A 59 6.55 15.21 -4.82
CA SER A 59 7.27 14.55 -3.72
C SER A 59 8.25 15.55 -3.10
N ALA A 60 8.01 15.93 -1.84
CA ALA A 60 8.83 16.90 -1.13
C ALA A 60 8.63 16.84 0.40
N ILE A 61 9.53 17.52 1.10
CA ILE A 61 9.38 17.83 2.52
C ILE A 61 9.14 19.34 2.63
N PHE A 62 8.01 19.69 3.24
CA PHE A 62 7.63 21.07 3.53
C PHE A 62 7.87 21.34 4.99
N THR A 63 8.54 22.44 5.30
CA THR A 63 8.83 22.83 6.67
C THR A 63 8.45 24.29 6.91
N LYS A 64 8.01 24.58 8.14
CA LYS A 64 7.77 25.93 8.61
C LYS A 64 8.24 26.06 10.05
N THR A 65 9.19 26.94 10.29
CA THR A 65 9.59 27.32 11.64
C THR A 65 8.61 28.35 12.19
N LEU A 66 8.08 28.12 13.38
CA LEU A 66 7.17 29.05 14.05
C LEU A 66 7.91 30.25 14.67
N GLU A 67 7.18 31.25 15.12
CA GLU A 67 7.71 32.49 15.70
C GLU A 67 8.56 32.25 16.95
N ASP A 68 8.30 31.18 17.68
CA ASP A 68 9.11 30.75 18.85
C ASP A 68 10.52 30.28 18.46
N LYS A 69 10.81 30.16 17.15
CA LYS A 69 12.07 29.68 16.54
C LYS A 69 12.54 28.29 17.03
N LYS A 70 11.71 27.59 17.78
CA LYS A 70 11.99 26.25 18.33
C LYS A 70 11.13 25.18 17.71
N THR A 71 9.88 25.50 17.37
CA THR A 71 8.94 24.56 16.79
C THR A 71 9.05 24.58 15.27
N VAL A 72 9.37 23.42 14.68
CA VAL A 72 9.40 23.23 13.23
C VAL A 72 8.28 22.28 12.84
N LEU A 73 7.30 22.82 12.11
CA LEU A 73 6.26 22.02 11.49
C LEU A 73 6.84 21.32 10.27
N THR A 74 6.52 20.04 10.10
CA THR A 74 6.97 19.25 8.97
C THR A 74 5.81 18.50 8.35
N CYS A 75 5.70 18.59 7.02
CA CYS A 75 4.74 17.88 6.21
C CYS A 75 5.49 17.21 5.06
N LYS A 76 5.36 15.91 4.89
CA LYS A 76 6.01 15.14 3.83
C LYS A 76 4.99 14.74 2.80
N SER A 77 5.31 14.87 1.52
CA SER A 77 4.46 14.39 0.44
C SER A 77 5.23 13.45 -0.48
N LYS A 78 4.51 12.47 -1.03
CA LYS A 78 5.00 11.57 -2.09
C LYS A 78 3.93 11.42 -3.16
N VAL A 79 4.33 11.56 -4.41
CA VAL A 79 3.52 11.25 -5.59
C VAL A 79 3.95 9.88 -6.09
N LEU A 80 3.00 8.97 -6.20
CA LEU A 80 3.22 7.59 -6.64
C LEU A 80 2.34 7.30 -7.85
N ASP A 81 2.81 6.44 -8.74
CA ASP A 81 1.97 5.89 -9.80
C ASP A 81 0.97 4.90 -9.20
N ALA A 82 -0.29 4.98 -9.61
CA ALA A 82 -1.35 4.14 -9.03
C ALA A 82 -1.07 2.64 -9.23
N ILE A 83 -0.43 2.26 -10.33
CA ILE A 83 -0.07 0.87 -10.63
C ILE A 83 0.87 0.28 -9.56
N SER A 84 1.77 1.08 -9.00
CA SER A 84 2.72 0.63 -7.97
C SER A 84 2.07 0.28 -6.63
N LEU A 85 0.80 0.65 -6.45
CA LEU A 85 -0.01 0.33 -5.27
C LEU A 85 -0.98 -0.83 -5.53
N GLY A 86 -1.02 -1.32 -6.76
CA GLY A 86 -1.90 -2.39 -7.18
C GLY A 86 -1.21 -3.75 -7.16
N TYR A 87 -2.01 -4.80 -6.98
CA TYR A 87 -1.55 -6.18 -7.04
C TYR A 87 -2.62 -7.11 -7.60
N ASN A 88 -2.17 -8.19 -8.21
CA ASN A 88 -2.98 -9.35 -8.52
C ASN A 88 -2.95 -10.30 -7.33
N LYS A 89 -4.06 -10.47 -6.64
CA LYS A 89 -4.19 -11.51 -5.63
C LYS A 89 -4.51 -12.82 -6.34
N ILE A 90 -3.51 -13.68 -6.46
CA ILE A 90 -3.64 -15.00 -7.07
C ILE A 90 -3.93 -16.04 -5.99
N THR A 91 -4.68 -17.08 -6.36
CA THR A 91 -4.91 -18.25 -5.51
C THR A 91 -3.99 -19.37 -5.98
N VAL A 92 -3.14 -19.85 -5.07
CA VAL A 92 -2.22 -20.96 -5.30
C VAL A 92 -2.85 -22.24 -4.77
N GLU A 93 -3.02 -23.21 -5.65
CA GLU A 93 -3.48 -24.55 -5.33
C GLU A 93 -2.29 -25.51 -5.35
N SER A 94 -2.28 -26.46 -4.42
CA SER A 94 -1.31 -27.55 -4.39
C SER A 94 -2.02 -28.88 -4.60
N PRO A 95 -1.36 -29.89 -5.22
CA PRO A 95 -1.98 -31.20 -5.44
C PRO A 95 -2.22 -31.93 -4.10
N ALA A 96 -3.35 -32.60 -4.00
CA ALA A 96 -3.55 -33.63 -3.01
C ALA A 96 -2.70 -34.84 -3.39
N LEU A 97 -2.04 -35.45 -2.41
CA LEU A 97 -1.18 -36.59 -2.59
C LEU A 97 -1.87 -37.84 -2.05
N ASP A 98 -1.59 -38.99 -2.66
CA ASP A 98 -1.93 -40.31 -2.14
C ASP A 98 -0.95 -40.75 -1.03
N ASP A 99 -1.13 -41.96 -0.50
CA ASP A 99 -0.28 -42.52 0.55
C ASP A 99 1.18 -42.76 0.10
N ASP A 100 1.42 -42.88 -1.22
CA ASP A 100 2.74 -43.04 -1.83
C ASP A 100 3.40 -41.69 -2.19
N GLY A 101 2.69 -40.55 -1.95
CA GLY A 101 3.17 -39.21 -2.23
C GLY A 101 2.96 -38.73 -3.67
N ASN A 102 2.18 -39.46 -4.49
CA ASN A 102 1.88 -39.05 -5.85
C ASN A 102 0.66 -38.16 -5.94
N PRO A 103 0.61 -37.20 -6.89
CA PRO A 103 -0.55 -36.36 -7.09
C PRO A 103 -1.80 -37.15 -7.47
N ILE A 104 -2.88 -36.96 -6.74
CA ILE A 104 -4.19 -37.54 -7.08
C ILE A 104 -4.74 -36.85 -8.31
N VAL A 105 -5.05 -37.60 -9.37
CA VAL A 105 -5.59 -37.07 -10.62
C VAL A 105 -7.03 -37.57 -10.82
N LYS A 106 -7.96 -36.65 -11.10
CA LYS A 106 -9.34 -36.95 -11.50
C LYS A 106 -9.66 -36.27 -12.84
N LYS A 107 -10.18 -37.04 -13.78
CA LYS A 107 -10.53 -36.55 -15.13
C LYS A 107 -9.34 -35.84 -15.83
N GLY A 108 -8.13 -36.32 -15.65
CA GLY A 108 -6.92 -35.77 -16.27
C GLY A 108 -6.41 -34.46 -15.62
N LYS A 109 -6.93 -34.05 -14.47
CA LYS A 109 -6.49 -32.87 -13.75
C LYS A 109 -6.12 -33.22 -12.31
N PRO A 110 -5.07 -32.58 -11.75
CA PRO A 110 -4.72 -32.78 -10.34
C PRO A 110 -5.86 -32.27 -9.43
N VAL A 111 -6.10 -33.00 -8.36
CA VAL A 111 -7.06 -32.61 -7.32
C VAL A 111 -6.38 -31.65 -6.36
N ALA A 112 -7.01 -30.52 -6.08
CA ALA A 112 -6.46 -29.55 -5.14
C ALA A 112 -6.59 -30.04 -3.68
N ASP A 113 -5.52 -29.89 -2.91
CA ASP A 113 -5.55 -29.99 -1.46
C ASP A 113 -5.99 -28.65 -0.87
N THR A 114 -7.25 -28.56 -0.48
CA THR A 114 -7.82 -27.31 0.04
C THR A 114 -7.19 -26.84 1.34
N SER A 115 -6.56 -27.73 2.09
CA SER A 115 -5.84 -27.39 3.33
C SER A 115 -4.53 -26.65 3.07
N LYS A 116 -3.95 -26.84 1.86
CA LYS A 116 -2.71 -26.19 1.41
C LYS A 116 -2.95 -25.01 0.47
N ARG A 117 -4.23 -24.64 0.27
CA ARG A 117 -4.56 -23.45 -0.53
C ARG A 117 -3.98 -22.21 0.12
N ASP A 118 -3.38 -21.35 -0.72
CA ASP A 118 -2.77 -20.11 -0.28
C ASP A 118 -3.04 -18.98 -1.28
N THR A 119 -2.67 -17.76 -0.92
CA THR A 119 -2.80 -16.61 -1.81
C THR A 119 -1.52 -15.79 -1.81
N GLU A 120 -1.11 -15.35 -3.02
CA GLU A 120 0.01 -14.45 -3.21
C GLU A 120 -0.47 -13.14 -3.80
N SER A 121 0.24 -12.05 -3.47
CA SER A 121 -0.02 -10.72 -4.01
C SER A 121 1.12 -10.33 -4.95
N VAL A 122 0.85 -10.45 -6.24
CA VAL A 122 1.82 -10.14 -7.31
C VAL A 122 1.62 -8.68 -7.72
N PRO A 123 2.66 -7.81 -7.71
CA PRO A 123 2.57 -6.44 -8.18
C PRO A 123 1.94 -6.35 -9.58
N LEU A 124 1.15 -5.29 -9.84
CA LEU A 124 0.47 -5.13 -11.15
C LEU A 124 1.44 -4.87 -12.31
N ASP A 125 2.63 -4.39 -12.01
CA ASP A 125 3.71 -4.13 -12.98
C ASP A 125 4.59 -5.36 -13.24
N GLU A 126 4.27 -6.52 -12.64
CA GLU A 126 4.99 -7.78 -12.81
C GLU A 126 4.12 -8.84 -13.50
N ASP A 127 4.76 -9.65 -14.34
CA ASP A 127 4.10 -10.80 -14.98
C ASP A 127 3.81 -11.89 -13.95
N VAL A 128 2.53 -12.29 -13.86
CA VAL A 128 2.05 -13.25 -12.84
C VAL A 128 2.68 -14.63 -13.02
N ASP A 129 2.83 -15.11 -14.24
CA ASP A 129 3.36 -16.46 -14.49
C ASP A 129 4.87 -16.48 -14.23
N ALA A 130 5.59 -15.40 -14.54
CA ALA A 130 7.02 -15.25 -14.22
C ALA A 130 7.26 -15.16 -12.71
N TYR A 131 6.45 -14.37 -12.00
CA TYR A 131 6.49 -14.30 -10.53
C TYR A 131 6.26 -15.68 -9.92
N PHE A 132 5.22 -16.37 -10.34
CA PHE A 132 4.85 -17.68 -9.83
C PHE A 132 5.96 -18.72 -10.02
N ALA A 133 6.60 -18.71 -11.18
CA ALA A 133 7.71 -19.62 -11.48
C ALA A 133 8.94 -19.35 -10.59
N ARG A 134 9.20 -18.07 -10.27
CA ARG A 134 10.37 -17.67 -9.47
C ARG A 134 10.14 -17.80 -7.96
N GLU A 135 8.97 -17.39 -7.46
CA GLU A 135 8.74 -17.25 -6.03
C GLU A 135 7.94 -18.42 -5.41
N VAL A 136 7.13 -19.11 -6.20
CA VAL A 136 6.23 -20.16 -5.66
C VAL A 136 6.69 -21.56 -6.00
N LEU A 137 6.95 -21.85 -7.27
CA LEU A 137 7.26 -23.20 -7.72
C LEU A 137 8.49 -23.85 -7.04
N PRO A 138 9.57 -23.12 -6.69
CA PRO A 138 10.71 -23.72 -6.01
C PRO A 138 10.37 -24.28 -4.63
N TYR A 139 9.39 -23.68 -3.96
CA TYR A 139 8.95 -24.08 -2.62
C TYR A 139 7.72 -24.98 -2.61
N ARG A 140 6.96 -24.98 -3.72
CA ARG A 140 5.73 -25.77 -3.88
C ARG A 140 5.71 -26.48 -5.24
N PRO A 141 6.49 -27.54 -5.41
CA PRO A 141 6.51 -28.29 -6.65
C PRO A 141 5.12 -28.82 -7.01
N GLY A 142 4.74 -28.66 -8.28
CA GLY A 142 3.43 -29.11 -8.77
C GLY A 142 2.24 -28.21 -8.41
N ALA A 143 2.47 -27.06 -7.74
CA ALA A 143 1.41 -26.07 -7.52
C ALA A 143 1.00 -25.38 -8.82
N TRP A 144 -0.21 -24.83 -8.83
CA TRP A 144 -0.74 -24.06 -9.97
C TRP A 144 -1.58 -22.86 -9.51
N ILE A 145 -1.78 -21.91 -10.42
CA ILE A 145 -2.64 -20.76 -10.18
C ILE A 145 -4.08 -21.09 -10.58
N ASP A 146 -5.03 -20.88 -9.68
CA ASP A 146 -6.45 -20.85 -10.05
C ASP A 146 -6.80 -19.48 -10.63
N LYS A 147 -6.68 -19.35 -11.96
CA LYS A 147 -6.94 -18.08 -12.66
C LYS A 147 -8.37 -17.58 -12.47
N SER A 148 -9.33 -18.45 -12.16
CA SER A 148 -10.73 -18.07 -11.93
C SER A 148 -10.94 -17.27 -10.64
N LYS A 149 -9.98 -17.37 -9.71
CA LYS A 149 -10.00 -16.71 -8.39
C LYS A 149 -9.08 -15.50 -8.30
N THR A 150 -8.37 -15.17 -9.37
CA THR A 150 -7.49 -13.98 -9.38
C THR A 150 -8.31 -12.71 -9.27
N LYS A 151 -7.88 -11.80 -8.39
CA LYS A 151 -8.55 -10.50 -8.15
C LYS A 151 -7.51 -9.39 -8.13
N VAL A 152 -7.84 -8.26 -8.75
CA VAL A 152 -7.05 -7.05 -8.61
C VAL A 152 -7.40 -6.36 -7.29
N GLY A 153 -6.38 -5.99 -6.54
CA GLY A 153 -6.50 -5.20 -5.31
C GLY A 153 -5.55 -4.01 -5.33
N TYR A 154 -5.81 -3.06 -4.44
CA TYR A 154 -4.94 -1.92 -4.19
C TYR A 154 -4.73 -1.77 -2.70
N GLU A 155 -3.48 -1.52 -2.31
CA GLU A 155 -3.11 -1.26 -0.93
C GLU A 155 -2.24 0.00 -0.86
N ILE A 156 -2.58 0.89 0.08
CA ILE A 156 -1.77 2.08 0.35
C ILE A 156 -0.98 1.82 1.63
N PRO A 157 0.27 1.34 1.56
CA PRO A 157 1.10 1.06 2.72
C PRO A 157 1.65 2.37 3.29
N PHE A 158 0.76 3.23 3.83
CA PHE A 158 1.06 4.61 4.20
C PHE A 158 2.25 4.71 5.14
N THR A 159 2.29 3.91 6.20
CA THR A 159 3.39 3.90 7.17
C THR A 159 4.72 3.52 6.52
N ARG A 160 4.72 2.44 5.72
CA ARG A 160 5.94 1.98 5.02
C ARG A 160 6.43 3.01 3.99
N THR A 161 5.51 3.71 3.33
CA THR A 161 5.84 4.73 2.33
C THR A 161 6.63 5.89 2.92
N PHE A 162 6.32 6.29 4.17
CA PHE A 162 7.00 7.41 4.84
C PHE A 162 8.02 6.98 5.90
N TYR A 163 8.23 5.67 6.03
CA TYR A 163 9.24 5.16 6.95
C TYR A 163 10.64 5.55 6.47
N GLU A 164 11.42 6.08 7.38
CA GLU A 164 12.84 6.39 7.18
C GLU A 164 13.63 5.56 8.20
N TYR A 165 14.64 4.86 7.74
CA TYR A 165 15.63 4.21 8.60
C TYR A 165 16.45 5.31 9.29
N GLU A 166 16.47 5.28 10.62
CA GLU A 166 17.40 6.07 11.43
C GLU A 166 18.72 5.32 11.62
#